data_bb5c54cb422e564e715eefcde9fbc5d9
#
_entry.id   bb5c54cb422e564e715eefcde9fbc5d9
#
_cell.length_a   1.000
_cell.length_b   1.000
_cell.length_c   1.000
_cell.angle_alpha   90.00
_cell.angle_beta   90.00
_cell.angle_gamma   90.00
#
_symmetry.space_group_name_H-M   'P 1'
#
loop_
_entity.id
_entity.type
_entity.pdbx_description
1 polymer ?
#
loop_
_entity_poly.entity_id
_entity_poly.type
_entity_poly.pdbx_seq_one_letter_code
_entity_poly.pdbx_strand_id
1 'polypeptide(L)'
;KELGWNAIEARSVWGANINDIGEMDFERICQTLNDSRIQINCFGSTIANWSKHINNPFDDTLAEVERAIPRMQALNTKLIRIMSYARCPGKEQHKEERFKRLREICSRFIDAGITPVHENCMNFGGMSWCHSLQLIDNVPGLKLVFDTGNPIISQDYSKPTGETQDPVEFLKNIREHVAYIHIKDARMEKSGETFLYPGDGDACIPQILQ
;
A
#
# COMPACT_ATOMS: atom_id res chain seq x y z
N LYS A 1 7.67 1.63 -22.86
CA LYS A 1 7.83 2.55 -24.04
C LYS A 1 6.73 2.34 -25.06
N GLU A 2 6.39 1.11 -25.40
CA GLU A 2 5.33 0.80 -26.38
C GLU A 2 3.97 1.36 -25.99
N LEU A 3 3.65 1.40 -24.68
CA LEU A 3 2.41 1.94 -24.12
C LEU A 3 2.47 3.46 -23.87
N GLY A 4 3.60 4.13 -24.15
CA GLY A 4 3.78 5.55 -23.87
C GLY A 4 3.96 5.90 -22.39
N TRP A 5 4.08 4.92 -21.50
CA TRP A 5 4.28 5.16 -20.07
C TRP A 5 5.72 5.60 -19.80
N ASN A 6 5.85 6.58 -18.91
CA ASN A 6 7.13 7.13 -18.47
C ASN A 6 7.38 6.95 -16.96
N ALA A 7 6.44 6.32 -16.26
CA ALA A 7 6.56 6.03 -14.83
C ALA A 7 6.01 4.64 -14.49
N ILE A 8 6.56 4.04 -13.44
CA ILE A 8 6.13 2.75 -12.89
C ILE A 8 6.11 2.79 -11.37
N GLU A 9 5.26 1.99 -10.73
CA GLU A 9 5.46 1.62 -9.34
C GLU A 9 6.46 0.46 -9.28
N ALA A 10 7.50 0.58 -8.46
CA ALA A 10 8.49 -0.45 -8.28
C ALA A 10 8.27 -1.17 -6.94
N ARG A 11 7.98 -2.48 -7.01
CA ARG A 11 7.81 -3.33 -5.82
C ARG A 11 8.85 -4.44 -5.77
N SER A 12 8.91 -5.26 -6.80
CA SER A 12 9.81 -6.41 -6.86
C SER A 12 10.67 -6.36 -8.10
N VAL A 13 11.96 -6.58 -7.92
CA VAL A 13 12.95 -6.63 -8.99
C VAL A 13 13.77 -7.90 -8.79
N TRP A 14 13.86 -8.75 -9.81
CA TRP A 14 14.56 -10.04 -9.76
C TRP A 14 14.16 -10.93 -8.58
N GLY A 15 12.87 -10.89 -8.19
CA GLY A 15 12.32 -11.73 -7.12
C GLY A 15 12.47 -11.17 -5.70
N ALA A 16 13.17 -10.06 -5.50
CA ALA A 16 13.30 -9.38 -4.20
C ALA A 16 12.53 -8.05 -4.17
N ASN A 17 12.16 -7.58 -2.98
CA ASN A 17 11.59 -6.24 -2.85
C ASN A 17 12.67 -5.19 -3.14
N ILE A 18 12.29 -4.11 -3.81
CA ILE A 18 13.23 -3.02 -4.17
C ILE A 18 13.93 -2.42 -2.93
N ASN A 19 13.30 -2.48 -1.76
CA ASN A 19 13.90 -2.05 -0.50
C ASN A 19 14.98 -3.01 0.03
N ASP A 20 14.98 -4.28 -0.42
CA ASP A 20 15.79 -5.35 0.16
C ASP A 20 16.87 -5.88 -0.79
N ILE A 21 16.91 -5.42 -2.05
CA ILE A 21 17.98 -5.78 -3.01
C ILE A 21 19.34 -5.27 -2.56
N GLY A 22 20.42 -5.97 -2.97
CA GLY A 22 21.80 -5.55 -2.71
C GLY A 22 22.16 -4.21 -3.36
N GLU A 23 23.19 -3.54 -2.85
CA GLU A 23 23.58 -2.21 -3.35
C GLU A 23 24.01 -2.23 -4.83
N MET A 24 24.74 -3.23 -5.28
CA MET A 24 25.12 -3.38 -6.69
C MET A 24 23.91 -3.51 -7.62
N ASP A 25 22.89 -4.25 -7.18
CA ASP A 25 21.64 -4.38 -7.94
C ASP A 25 20.84 -3.09 -7.94
N PHE A 26 20.85 -2.37 -6.83
CA PHE A 26 20.21 -1.06 -6.73
C PHE A 26 20.88 -0.03 -7.65
N GLU A 27 22.20 0.04 -7.68
CA GLU A 27 22.97 0.88 -8.61
C GLU A 27 22.64 0.56 -10.08
N ARG A 28 22.54 -0.74 -10.41
CA ARG A 28 22.13 -1.19 -11.76
C ARG A 28 20.72 -0.73 -12.12
N ILE A 29 19.78 -0.73 -11.16
CA ILE A 29 18.43 -0.18 -11.36
C ILE A 29 18.50 1.31 -11.64
N CYS A 30 19.22 2.08 -10.85
CA CYS A 30 19.39 3.52 -11.04
C CYS A 30 19.92 3.84 -12.46
N GLN A 31 20.95 3.11 -12.91
CA GLN A 31 21.49 3.27 -14.26
C GLN A 31 20.44 2.93 -15.32
N THR A 32 19.74 1.81 -15.19
CA THR A 32 18.73 1.37 -16.15
C THR A 32 17.57 2.38 -16.27
N LEU A 33 17.13 2.97 -15.16
CA LEU A 33 16.08 3.98 -15.14
C LEU A 33 16.54 5.28 -15.84
N ASN A 34 17.76 5.73 -15.57
CA ASN A 34 18.35 6.89 -16.23
C ASN A 34 18.41 6.69 -17.75
N ASP A 35 18.92 5.55 -18.23
CA ASP A 35 19.05 5.23 -19.65
C ASP A 35 17.69 5.10 -20.35
N SER A 36 16.69 4.61 -19.65
CA SER A 36 15.33 4.41 -20.17
C SER A 36 14.45 5.65 -20.09
N ARG A 37 14.81 6.64 -19.28
CA ARG A 37 13.99 7.81 -18.92
C ARG A 37 12.64 7.41 -18.32
N ILE A 38 12.62 6.30 -17.57
CA ILE A 38 11.46 5.86 -16.78
C ILE A 38 11.68 6.29 -15.33
N GLN A 39 10.64 6.83 -14.72
CA GLN A 39 10.66 7.24 -13.32
C GLN A 39 9.92 6.21 -12.45
N ILE A 40 10.28 6.14 -11.17
CA ILE A 40 9.48 5.44 -10.18
C ILE A 40 8.57 6.46 -9.51
N ASN A 41 7.26 6.32 -9.73
CA ASN A 41 6.25 7.20 -9.15
C ASN A 41 5.88 6.79 -7.70
N CYS A 42 5.95 5.50 -7.38
CA CYS A 42 5.71 5.00 -6.04
C CYS A 42 6.67 3.84 -5.71
N PHE A 43 7.24 3.88 -4.52
CA PHE A 43 8.13 2.85 -3.99
C PHE A 43 7.32 1.82 -3.20
N GLY A 44 7.08 0.65 -3.78
CA GLY A 44 6.26 -0.42 -3.21
C GLY A 44 6.97 -1.22 -2.14
N SER A 45 7.12 -0.67 -0.94
CA SER A 45 7.84 -1.32 0.15
C SER A 45 7.07 -2.47 0.80
N THR A 46 7.77 -3.25 1.62
CA THR A 46 7.20 -4.26 2.53
C THR A 46 7.09 -3.77 3.97
N ILE A 47 7.28 -2.46 4.21
CA ILE A 47 7.23 -1.86 5.54
C ILE A 47 5.84 -2.05 6.15
N ALA A 48 5.79 -2.66 7.33
CA ALA A 48 4.58 -2.97 8.08
C ALA A 48 3.52 -3.75 7.27
N ASN A 49 3.92 -4.61 6.33
CA ASN A 49 3.00 -5.35 5.45
C ASN A 49 2.23 -6.46 6.20
N TRP A 50 1.35 -7.16 5.49
CA TRP A 50 0.47 -8.22 6.02
C TRP A 50 1.22 -9.46 6.52
N SER A 51 2.50 -9.64 6.21
CA SER A 51 3.32 -10.75 6.74
C SER A 51 4.01 -10.40 8.06
N LYS A 52 3.91 -9.16 8.51
CA LYS A 52 4.56 -8.66 9.73
C LYS A 52 3.56 -8.48 10.85
N HIS A 53 3.86 -9.07 12.00
CA HIS A 53 3.01 -8.98 13.17
C HIS A 53 3.29 -7.71 13.98
N ILE A 54 2.27 -7.11 14.58
CA ILE A 54 2.44 -5.92 15.44
C ILE A 54 3.33 -6.22 16.66
N ASN A 55 3.43 -7.48 17.07
CA ASN A 55 4.27 -7.92 18.19
C ASN A 55 5.75 -8.15 17.83
N ASN A 56 6.11 -8.07 16.54
CA ASN A 56 7.52 -8.16 16.13
C ASN A 56 8.31 -6.95 16.66
N PRO A 57 9.62 -7.09 16.86
CA PRO A 57 10.47 -5.97 17.23
C PRO A 57 10.28 -4.78 16.27
N PHE A 58 10.11 -3.59 16.82
CA PHE A 58 9.89 -2.40 15.98
C PHE A 58 11.16 -1.95 15.28
N ASP A 59 12.30 -2.22 15.86
CA ASP A 59 13.61 -1.88 15.29
C ASP A 59 13.83 -2.50 13.91
N ASP A 60 13.29 -3.70 13.65
CA ASP A 60 13.33 -4.34 12.33
C ASP A 60 12.62 -3.46 11.27
N THR A 61 11.47 -2.89 11.64
CA THR A 61 10.71 -1.99 10.75
C THR A 61 11.44 -0.65 10.57
N LEU A 62 12.06 -0.12 11.63
CA LEU A 62 12.84 1.12 11.54
C LEU A 62 14.07 0.95 10.64
N ALA A 63 14.76 -0.19 10.71
CA ALA A 63 15.87 -0.49 9.80
C ALA A 63 15.43 -0.52 8.32
N GLU A 64 14.21 -0.97 8.03
CA GLU A 64 13.64 -0.90 6.68
C GLU A 64 13.35 0.54 6.23
N VAL A 65 12.87 1.38 7.14
CA VAL A 65 12.64 2.81 6.87
C VAL A 65 13.96 3.53 6.57
N GLU A 66 14.97 3.30 7.39
CA GLU A 66 16.31 3.89 7.22
C GLU A 66 16.98 3.46 5.90
N ARG A 67 16.73 2.24 5.45
CA ARG A 67 17.22 1.75 4.15
C ARG A 67 16.44 2.34 2.97
N ALA A 68 15.12 2.55 3.13
CA ALA A 68 14.26 3.06 2.05
C ALA A 68 14.55 4.53 1.72
N ILE A 69 14.78 5.38 2.71
CA ILE A 69 14.93 6.83 2.53
C ILE A 69 16.04 7.19 1.52
N PRO A 70 17.31 6.76 1.68
CA PRO A 70 18.36 7.11 0.72
C PRO A 70 18.11 6.53 -0.67
N ARG A 71 17.49 5.35 -0.78
CA ARG A 71 17.12 4.76 -2.07
C ARG A 71 16.08 5.59 -2.81
N MET A 72 15.06 6.04 -2.10
CA MET A 72 14.04 6.91 -2.68
C MET A 72 14.59 8.28 -3.09
N GLN A 73 15.51 8.82 -2.31
CA GLN A 73 16.21 10.08 -2.66
C GLN A 73 17.04 9.90 -3.93
N ALA A 74 17.79 8.81 -4.06
CA ALA A 74 18.56 8.48 -5.26
C ALA A 74 17.69 8.31 -6.52
N LEU A 75 16.48 7.77 -6.37
CA LEU A 75 15.49 7.58 -7.43
C LEU A 75 14.60 8.82 -7.66
N ASN A 76 14.73 9.86 -6.84
CA ASN A 76 13.85 11.03 -6.81
C ASN A 76 12.36 10.66 -6.68
N THR A 77 12.05 9.56 -5.98
CA THR A 77 10.69 9.07 -5.76
C THR A 77 10.10 9.74 -4.53
N LYS A 78 8.83 10.19 -4.62
CA LYS A 78 8.18 10.98 -3.55
C LYS A 78 7.10 10.22 -2.79
N LEU A 79 6.58 9.12 -3.33
CA LEU A 79 5.58 8.29 -2.67
C LEU A 79 6.18 6.96 -2.23
N ILE A 80 5.92 6.56 -0.99
CA ILE A 80 6.23 5.23 -0.48
C ILE A 80 4.97 4.54 0.01
N ARG A 81 4.70 3.35 -0.52
CA ARG A 81 3.63 2.51 -0.01
C ARG A 81 4.11 1.78 1.25
N ILE A 82 3.39 2.01 2.34
CA ILE A 82 3.51 1.29 3.60
C ILE A 82 2.17 0.61 3.93
N MET A 83 2.17 -0.26 4.92
CA MET A 83 0.95 -0.88 5.45
C MET A 83 0.84 -0.67 6.96
N SER A 84 -0.08 -1.38 7.62
CA SER A 84 -0.38 -1.22 9.04
C SER A 84 -0.28 -2.52 9.84
N TYR A 85 0.63 -3.41 9.43
CA TYR A 85 0.86 -4.75 9.95
C TYR A 85 -0.31 -5.72 9.68
N ALA A 86 -0.06 -7.02 9.80
CA ALA A 86 -1.06 -8.04 9.69
C ALA A 86 -2.23 -7.80 10.63
N ARG A 87 -3.43 -8.12 10.18
CA ARG A 87 -4.60 -8.19 11.03
C ARG A 87 -4.38 -9.26 12.10
N CYS A 88 -4.70 -8.95 13.36
CA CYS A 88 -4.67 -9.92 14.44
C CYS A 88 -5.93 -10.81 14.42
N PRO A 89 -5.84 -12.07 14.84
CA PRO A 89 -7.02 -12.89 15.06
C PRO A 89 -7.86 -12.29 16.21
N GLY A 90 -9.20 -12.32 16.05
CA GLY A 90 -10.12 -11.81 17.06
C GLY A 90 -10.33 -10.30 17.05
N LYS A 91 -10.84 -9.77 18.15
CA LYS A 91 -11.26 -8.36 18.25
C LYS A 91 -10.11 -7.41 18.59
N GLU A 92 -9.12 -7.90 19.33
CA GLU A 92 -7.98 -7.07 19.75
C GLU A 92 -7.02 -6.87 18.56
N GLN A 93 -6.89 -5.63 18.13
CA GLN A 93 -6.06 -5.25 16.99
C GLN A 93 -4.83 -4.41 17.39
N HIS A 94 -4.58 -4.17 18.68
CA HIS A 94 -3.46 -3.37 19.20
C HIS A 94 -3.36 -1.97 18.53
N LYS A 95 -4.50 -1.28 18.44
CA LYS A 95 -4.64 -0.01 17.70
C LYS A 95 -3.64 1.04 18.14
N GLU A 96 -3.51 1.26 19.46
CA GLU A 96 -2.62 2.29 20.01
C GLU A 96 -1.16 2.06 19.62
N GLU A 97 -0.70 0.80 19.69
CA GLU A 97 0.67 0.46 19.30
C GLU A 97 0.86 0.60 17.77
N ARG A 98 -0.15 0.22 16.95
CA ARG A 98 -0.11 0.44 15.50
C ARG A 98 0.01 1.92 15.16
N PHE A 99 -0.85 2.75 15.75
CA PHE A 99 -0.83 4.19 15.51
C PHE A 99 0.48 4.83 15.97
N LYS A 100 1.00 4.41 17.13
CA LYS A 100 2.30 4.87 17.62
C LYS A 100 3.42 4.55 16.64
N ARG A 101 3.53 3.29 16.19
CA ARG A 101 4.56 2.87 15.22
C ARG A 101 4.41 3.56 13.88
N LEU A 102 3.19 3.68 13.38
CA LEU A 102 2.94 4.33 12.11
C LEU A 102 3.24 5.83 12.17
N ARG A 103 2.97 6.51 13.28
CA ARG A 103 3.39 7.92 13.48
C ARG A 103 4.90 8.07 13.35
N GLU A 104 5.66 7.21 13.98
CA GLU A 104 7.13 7.23 13.91
C GLU A 104 7.62 6.96 12.48
N ILE A 105 7.08 5.93 11.81
CA ILE A 105 7.40 5.61 10.41
C ILE A 105 7.10 6.80 9.50
N CYS A 106 5.90 7.38 9.62
CA CYS A 106 5.46 8.50 8.79
C CYS A 106 6.29 9.75 9.04
N SER A 107 6.60 10.09 10.30
CA SER A 107 7.46 11.23 10.63
C SER A 107 8.80 11.15 9.93
N ARG A 108 9.49 10.00 9.99
CA ARG A 108 10.79 9.82 9.34
C ARG A 108 10.74 10.02 7.83
N PHE A 109 9.69 9.53 7.17
CA PHE A 109 9.52 9.75 5.73
C PHE A 109 9.20 11.22 5.41
N ILE A 110 8.30 11.84 6.16
CA ILE A 110 7.92 13.24 5.97
C ILE A 110 9.12 14.16 6.17
N ASP A 111 9.92 13.94 7.22
CA ASP A 111 11.14 14.69 7.50
C ASP A 111 12.18 14.56 6.36
N ALA A 112 12.15 13.44 5.62
CA ALA A 112 12.96 13.22 4.42
C ALA A 112 12.32 13.75 3.12
N GLY A 113 11.17 14.43 3.19
CA GLY A 113 10.44 14.97 2.04
C GLY A 113 9.71 13.90 1.21
N ILE A 114 9.35 12.78 1.83
CA ILE A 114 8.67 11.63 1.24
C ILE A 114 7.26 11.53 1.83
N THR A 115 6.27 11.29 0.99
CA THR A 115 4.88 11.10 1.42
C THR A 115 4.58 9.61 1.59
N PRO A 116 4.30 9.14 2.82
CA PRO A 116 3.83 7.78 3.04
C PRO A 116 2.37 7.63 2.58
N VAL A 117 2.10 6.51 1.88
CA VAL A 117 0.76 6.15 1.42
C VAL A 117 0.42 4.73 1.88
N HIS A 118 -0.80 4.53 2.39
CA HIS A 118 -1.26 3.26 2.93
C HIS A 118 -2.26 2.59 1.98
N GLU A 119 -2.03 1.33 1.63
CA GLU A 119 -2.92 0.57 0.74
C GLU A 119 -3.99 -0.21 1.53
N ASN A 120 -5.23 -0.19 1.07
CA ASN A 120 -6.34 -1.01 1.55
C ASN A 120 -6.14 -2.49 1.15
N CYS A 121 -5.25 -3.19 1.83
CA CYS A 121 -4.89 -4.58 1.58
C CYS A 121 -5.17 -5.44 2.82
N MET A 122 -4.69 -6.69 2.87
CA MET A 122 -4.87 -7.64 3.98
C MET A 122 -4.08 -7.25 5.25
N ASN A 123 -4.31 -6.05 5.75
CA ASN A 123 -3.69 -5.45 6.93
C ASN A 123 -4.78 -4.76 7.78
N PHE A 124 -4.41 -4.14 8.90
CA PHE A 124 -5.38 -3.47 9.79
C PHE A 124 -6.21 -2.40 9.06
N GLY A 125 -5.55 -1.48 8.34
CA GLY A 125 -6.25 -0.40 7.64
C GLY A 125 -7.15 -0.88 6.51
N GLY A 126 -6.86 -2.05 5.91
CA GLY A 126 -7.67 -2.68 4.87
C GLY A 126 -8.86 -3.50 5.40
N MET A 127 -9.07 -3.56 6.72
CA MET A 127 -10.22 -4.28 7.31
C MET A 127 -11.57 -3.66 6.94
N SER A 128 -11.64 -2.37 6.69
CA SER A 128 -12.77 -1.61 6.13
C SER A 128 -12.35 -0.16 5.87
N TRP A 129 -13.18 0.60 5.17
CA TRP A 129 -12.98 2.05 5.04
C TRP A 129 -12.92 2.79 6.40
N CYS A 130 -13.68 2.32 7.40
CA CYS A 130 -13.62 2.87 8.76
C CYS A 130 -12.22 2.70 9.39
N HIS A 131 -11.55 1.58 9.15
CA HIS A 131 -10.20 1.34 9.66
C HIS A 131 -9.17 2.19 8.92
N SER A 132 -9.35 2.41 7.62
CA SER A 132 -8.53 3.35 6.86
C SER A 132 -8.65 4.77 7.41
N LEU A 133 -9.87 5.26 7.71
CA LEU A 133 -10.07 6.57 8.32
C LEU A 133 -9.47 6.65 9.73
N GLN A 134 -9.56 5.59 10.54
CA GLN A 134 -8.87 5.57 11.84
C GLN A 134 -7.35 5.77 11.70
N LEU A 135 -6.73 5.25 10.63
CA LEU A 135 -5.31 5.54 10.37
C LEU A 135 -5.10 7.02 10.04
N ILE A 136 -5.93 7.60 9.18
CA ILE A 136 -5.83 9.01 8.81
C ILE A 136 -5.99 9.93 10.03
N ASP A 137 -6.98 9.65 10.88
CA ASP A 137 -7.26 10.44 12.08
C ASP A 137 -6.13 10.38 13.12
N ASN A 138 -5.38 9.27 13.17
CA ASN A 138 -4.38 9.02 14.20
C ASN A 138 -2.93 9.08 13.73
N VAL A 139 -2.68 9.18 12.42
CA VAL A 139 -1.32 9.19 11.82
C VAL A 139 -1.17 10.41 10.91
N PRO A 140 -0.74 11.55 11.45
CA PRO A 140 -0.60 12.79 10.69
C PRO A 140 0.29 12.62 9.46
N GLY A 141 -0.15 13.18 8.32
CA GLY A 141 0.61 13.18 7.08
C GLY A 141 0.52 11.89 6.25
N LEU A 142 -0.10 10.84 6.79
CA LEU A 142 -0.41 9.63 6.01
C LEU A 142 -1.46 9.95 4.94
N LYS A 143 -1.27 9.42 3.74
CA LYS A 143 -2.26 9.42 2.66
C LYS A 143 -2.66 7.98 2.33
N LEU A 144 -3.61 7.81 1.40
CA LEU A 144 -4.10 6.49 1.03
C LEU A 144 -3.77 6.15 -0.42
N VAL A 145 -3.50 4.88 -0.66
CA VAL A 145 -3.61 4.21 -1.96
C VAL A 145 -4.90 3.41 -1.94
N PHE A 146 -5.76 3.61 -2.91
CA PHE A 146 -6.96 2.81 -3.08
C PHE A 146 -6.73 1.76 -4.17
N ASP A 147 -6.68 0.49 -3.78
CA ASP A 147 -6.72 -0.65 -4.70
C ASP A 147 -8.18 -1.05 -4.93
N THR A 148 -8.63 -0.99 -6.17
CA THR A 148 -10.05 -1.18 -6.54
C THR A 148 -10.52 -2.63 -6.38
N GLY A 149 -9.64 -3.61 -6.50
CA GLY A 149 -9.98 -5.04 -6.41
C GLY A 149 -9.89 -5.62 -5.00
N ASN A 150 -9.12 -5.00 -4.10
CA ASN A 150 -8.98 -5.52 -2.73
C ASN A 150 -10.32 -5.57 -1.96
N PRO A 151 -11.26 -4.63 -2.07
CA PRO A 151 -12.57 -4.73 -1.45
C PRO A 151 -13.35 -5.99 -1.83
N ILE A 152 -13.27 -6.40 -3.09
CA ILE A 152 -14.02 -7.58 -3.60
C ILE A 152 -13.56 -8.88 -2.93
N ILE A 153 -12.28 -8.99 -2.62
CA ILE A 153 -11.68 -10.21 -2.05
C ILE A 153 -11.47 -10.13 -0.52
N SER A 154 -11.88 -9.02 0.10
CA SER A 154 -11.68 -8.78 1.53
C SER A 154 -13.02 -8.66 2.26
N GLN A 155 -13.14 -9.34 3.40
CA GLN A 155 -14.28 -9.19 4.28
C GLN A 155 -14.35 -7.77 4.87
N ASP A 156 -15.57 -7.25 5.02
CA ASP A 156 -15.83 -6.02 5.76
C ASP A 156 -15.92 -6.29 7.27
N TYR A 157 -14.86 -5.99 7.99
CA TYR A 157 -14.78 -6.20 9.43
C TYR A 157 -15.50 -5.10 10.26
N SER A 158 -16.11 -4.11 9.63
CA SER A 158 -17.02 -3.19 10.32
C SER A 158 -18.45 -3.74 10.40
N LYS A 159 -18.77 -4.79 9.63
CA LYS A 159 -20.07 -5.42 9.56
C LYS A 159 -20.03 -6.83 10.18
N PRO A 160 -21.07 -7.26 10.92
CA PRO A 160 -21.10 -8.58 11.54
C PRO A 160 -21.43 -9.71 10.54
N THR A 161 -21.83 -9.37 9.32
CA THR A 161 -22.43 -10.29 8.33
C THR A 161 -21.42 -11.15 7.57
N GLY A 162 -20.12 -10.82 7.63
CA GLY A 162 -19.10 -11.55 6.89
C GLY A 162 -19.05 -11.24 5.38
N GLU A 163 -19.80 -10.24 4.95
CA GLU A 163 -19.81 -9.75 3.57
C GLU A 163 -18.45 -9.20 3.13
N THR A 164 -18.18 -9.21 1.83
CA THR A 164 -17.06 -8.48 1.25
C THR A 164 -17.33 -6.98 1.27
N GLN A 165 -16.28 -6.19 1.09
CA GLN A 165 -16.38 -4.73 1.07
C GLN A 165 -16.93 -4.26 -0.28
N ASP A 166 -17.68 -3.16 -0.28
CA ASP A 166 -18.14 -2.48 -1.50
C ASP A 166 -17.07 -1.48 -1.95
N PRO A 167 -16.49 -1.61 -3.16
CA PRO A 167 -15.42 -0.73 -3.62
C PRO A 167 -15.87 0.71 -3.84
N VAL A 168 -17.13 0.92 -4.24
CA VAL A 168 -17.69 2.27 -4.47
C VAL A 168 -17.96 2.96 -3.13
N GLU A 169 -18.57 2.25 -2.16
CA GLU A 169 -18.76 2.75 -0.80
C GLU A 169 -17.41 3.06 -0.15
N PHE A 170 -16.42 2.17 -0.32
CA PHE A 170 -15.08 2.35 0.24
C PHE A 170 -14.46 3.65 -0.29
N LEU A 171 -14.35 3.78 -1.62
CA LEU A 171 -13.77 4.98 -2.23
C LEU A 171 -14.52 6.26 -1.85
N LYS A 172 -15.85 6.23 -1.87
CA LYS A 172 -16.69 7.39 -1.48
C LYS A 172 -16.31 7.94 -0.11
N ASN A 173 -16.02 7.06 0.85
CA ASN A 173 -15.69 7.47 2.22
C ASN A 173 -14.25 7.94 2.39
N ILE A 174 -13.30 7.49 1.57
CA ILE A 174 -11.87 7.80 1.74
C ILE A 174 -11.29 8.75 0.70
N ARG A 175 -12.05 9.11 -0.35
CA ARG A 175 -11.54 9.78 -1.58
C ARG A 175 -10.69 11.03 -1.32
N GLU A 176 -11.03 11.82 -0.30
CA GLU A 176 -10.32 13.06 0.03
C GLU A 176 -8.89 12.81 0.56
N HIS A 177 -8.61 11.58 0.97
CA HIS A 177 -7.31 11.16 1.49
C HIS A 177 -6.49 10.34 0.48
N VAL A 178 -7.07 10.00 -0.69
CA VAL A 178 -6.43 9.17 -1.71
C VAL A 178 -5.45 10.01 -2.51
N ALA A 179 -4.18 9.58 -2.50
CA ALA A 179 -3.10 10.17 -3.29
C ALA A 179 -2.77 9.36 -4.55
N TYR A 180 -3.16 8.07 -4.58
CA TYR A 180 -2.79 7.13 -5.63
C TYR A 180 -3.82 6.01 -5.74
N ILE A 181 -4.04 5.47 -6.93
CA ILE A 181 -5.00 4.39 -7.18
C ILE A 181 -4.30 3.23 -7.89
N HIS A 182 -4.53 2.02 -7.39
CA HIS A 182 -4.25 0.78 -8.10
C HIS A 182 -5.52 0.29 -8.79
N ILE A 183 -5.46 0.15 -10.10
CA ILE A 183 -6.56 -0.42 -10.88
C ILE A 183 -6.35 -1.93 -10.96
N LYS A 184 -7.19 -2.66 -10.25
CA LYS A 184 -7.24 -4.12 -10.22
C LYS A 184 -8.70 -4.57 -10.24
N ASP A 185 -9.00 -5.66 -10.90
CA ASP A 185 -10.33 -6.22 -10.90
C ASP A 185 -10.33 -7.68 -10.47
N ALA A 186 -11.40 -8.09 -9.81
CA ALA A 186 -11.55 -9.42 -9.28
C ALA A 186 -13.03 -9.80 -9.17
N ARG A 187 -13.27 -11.10 -9.05
CA ARG A 187 -14.58 -11.69 -8.71
C ARG A 187 -14.38 -12.75 -7.65
N MET A 188 -15.32 -12.80 -6.68
CA MET A 188 -15.38 -13.92 -5.73
C MET A 188 -16.27 -15.02 -6.32
N GLU A 189 -15.68 -16.19 -6.49
CA GLU A 189 -16.37 -17.40 -6.91
C GLU A 189 -16.42 -18.43 -5.77
N LYS A 190 -17.16 -19.52 -5.96
CA LYS A 190 -17.21 -20.60 -4.94
C LYS A 190 -15.84 -21.27 -4.72
N SER A 191 -14.97 -21.20 -5.70
CA SER A 191 -13.60 -21.75 -5.68
C SER A 191 -12.56 -20.80 -5.06
N GLY A 192 -12.91 -19.55 -4.79
CA GLY A 192 -12.03 -18.48 -4.30
C GLY A 192 -12.03 -17.23 -5.19
N GLU A 193 -11.03 -16.37 -4.99
CA GLU A 193 -10.87 -15.16 -5.80
C GLU A 193 -10.33 -15.49 -7.20
N THR A 194 -10.87 -14.80 -8.21
CA THR A 194 -10.38 -14.80 -9.59
C THR A 194 -10.05 -13.36 -10.00
N PHE A 195 -8.78 -13.13 -10.44
CA PHE A 195 -8.38 -11.83 -10.98
C PHE A 195 -8.72 -11.74 -12.46
N LEU A 196 -9.26 -10.59 -12.86
CA LEU A 196 -9.78 -10.33 -14.20
C LEU A 196 -9.17 -9.04 -14.77
N TYR A 197 -9.37 -8.83 -16.07
CA TYR A 197 -9.02 -7.54 -16.67
C TYR A 197 -9.91 -6.43 -16.10
N PRO A 198 -9.38 -5.19 -15.96
CA PRO A 198 -10.15 -4.05 -15.48
C PRO A 198 -11.45 -3.85 -16.26
N GLY A 199 -12.58 -3.94 -15.57
CA GLY A 199 -13.93 -3.83 -16.13
C GLY A 199 -14.66 -5.16 -16.34
N ASP A 200 -13.98 -6.31 -16.24
CA ASP A 200 -14.58 -7.64 -16.41
C ASP A 200 -14.99 -8.27 -15.08
N GLY A 201 -14.57 -7.70 -13.96
CA GLY A 201 -14.86 -8.16 -12.59
C GLY A 201 -15.92 -7.34 -11.88
N ASP A 202 -15.90 -7.43 -10.56
CA ASP A 202 -16.91 -6.84 -9.69
C ASP A 202 -16.42 -5.57 -8.96
N ALA A 203 -15.20 -5.05 -9.31
CA ALA A 203 -14.61 -3.87 -8.68
C ALA A 203 -15.28 -2.53 -9.10
N CYS A 204 -16.34 -2.58 -9.89
CA CYS A 204 -17.11 -1.41 -10.30
C CYS A 204 -16.24 -0.29 -10.93
N ILE A 205 -15.21 -0.64 -11.69
CA ILE A 205 -14.23 0.30 -12.25
C ILE A 205 -14.88 1.46 -13.03
N PRO A 206 -15.90 1.26 -13.89
CA PRO A 206 -16.56 2.37 -14.57
C PRO A 206 -17.17 3.42 -13.63
N GLN A 207 -17.71 2.99 -12.48
CA GLN A 207 -18.28 3.88 -11.47
C GLN A 207 -17.19 4.60 -10.66
N ILE A 208 -16.05 3.93 -10.43
CA ILE A 208 -14.92 4.48 -9.71
C ILE A 208 -14.21 5.59 -10.50
N LEU A 209 -14.17 5.47 -11.82
CA LEU A 209 -13.47 6.41 -12.69
C LEU A 209 -14.33 7.62 -13.14
N GLN A 210 -15.60 7.71 -12.70
CA GLN A 210 -16.48 8.86 -12.93
C GLN A 210 -16.31 9.91 -11.84
#